data_7635c428d600cb441a4bfa2b0c52845a
#
_entry.id   7635c428d600cb441a4bfa2b0c52845a
#
_cell.length_a   1.000
_cell.length_b   1.000
_cell.length_c   1.000
_cell.angle_alpha   90.00
_cell.angle_beta   90.00
_cell.angle_gamma   90.00
#
_symmetry.space_group_name_H-M   'P 1'
#
loop_
_entity.id
_entity.type
_entity.pdbx_description
1 polymer ?
#
loop_
_entity_poly.entity_id
_entity_poly.type
_entity_poly.pdbx_seq_one_letter_code
_entity_poly.pdbx_strand_id
1 'polypeptide(L)'
;PITIEKISDNHSCYRDPGTPFAAALRQSVAKVRRRPAQFCVSTGFNDMHFFANELRIPTLGYGPGGLDFHAIDERAKIKDLVNTATIYTDLLTTFAG
;
A
#
# COMPACT_ATOMS: atom_id res chain seq x y z
N PRO A 1 -15.09 -39.66 -2.99
CA PRO A 1 -15.60 -38.37 -2.53
C PRO A 1 -14.50 -37.33 -2.42
N ILE A 2 -14.87 -36.08 -2.60
CA ILE A 2 -13.97 -34.94 -2.43
C ILE A 2 -14.24 -34.33 -1.05
N THR A 3 -13.18 -34.13 -0.28
CA THR A 3 -13.25 -33.43 1.00
C THR A 3 -12.58 -32.08 0.84
N ILE A 4 -13.24 -31.02 1.29
CA ILE A 4 -12.71 -29.65 1.26
C ILE A 4 -12.50 -29.22 2.70
N GLU A 5 -11.26 -28.87 3.04
CA GLU A 5 -10.90 -28.31 4.34
C GLU A 5 -10.52 -26.83 4.15
N LYS A 6 -11.15 -25.96 4.94
CA LYS A 6 -10.83 -24.53 4.94
C LYS A 6 -9.67 -24.28 5.89
N ILE A 7 -8.49 -24.03 5.35
CA ILE A 7 -7.28 -23.78 6.16
C ILE A 7 -7.04 -22.30 6.44
N SER A 8 -7.63 -21.39 5.66
CA SER A 8 -7.58 -19.96 5.94
C SER A 8 -8.77 -19.23 5.32
N ASP A 9 -9.13 -18.10 5.89
CA ASP A 9 -10.17 -17.22 5.40
C ASP A 9 -9.76 -15.77 5.65
N ASN A 10 -9.32 -15.11 4.58
CA ASN A 10 -8.83 -13.75 4.67
C ASN A 10 -9.75 -12.83 3.85
N HIS A 11 -10.35 -11.87 4.54
CA HIS A 11 -11.28 -10.95 3.92
C HIS A 11 -10.55 -9.84 3.15
N SER A 12 -11.12 -9.45 2.01
CA SER A 12 -10.68 -8.25 1.32
C SER A 12 -10.89 -7.01 2.19
N CYS A 13 -10.09 -5.98 1.97
CA CYS A 13 -10.32 -4.70 2.59
C CYS A 13 -10.41 -3.59 1.52
N TYR A 14 -11.44 -2.78 1.66
CA TYR A 14 -11.60 -1.55 0.89
C TYR A 14 -11.53 -0.37 1.86
N ARG A 15 -10.86 0.70 1.44
CA ARG A 15 -10.79 1.93 2.23
C ARG A 15 -11.15 3.13 1.35
N ASP A 16 -11.92 4.02 1.95
CA ASP A 16 -12.32 5.26 1.32
C ASP A 16 -11.08 6.15 1.06
N PRO A 17 -10.83 6.55 -0.19
CA PRO A 17 -9.75 7.46 -0.52
C PRO A 17 -10.01 8.92 -0.10
N GLY A 18 -11.21 9.23 0.41
CA GLY A 18 -11.60 10.56 0.89
C GLY A 18 -11.12 10.92 2.30
N THR A 19 -10.37 10.05 2.97
CA THR A 19 -9.90 10.31 4.33
C THR A 19 -8.74 11.32 4.38
N PRO A 20 -8.55 12.04 5.51
CA PRO A 20 -7.39 12.93 5.69
C PRO A 20 -6.04 12.22 5.51
N PHE A 21 -5.92 10.99 5.98
CA PHE A 21 -4.72 10.19 5.80
C PHE A 21 -4.44 9.89 4.31
N ALA A 22 -5.48 9.53 3.55
CA ALA A 22 -5.36 9.31 2.13
C ALA A 22 -4.97 10.60 1.37
N ALA A 23 -5.53 11.73 1.76
CA ALA A 23 -5.17 13.03 1.19
C ALA A 23 -3.70 13.37 1.47
N ALA A 24 -3.22 13.17 2.70
CA ALA A 24 -1.82 13.40 3.07
C ALA A 24 -0.87 12.51 2.26
N LEU A 25 -1.15 11.21 2.17
CA LEU A 25 -0.33 10.30 1.36
C LEU A 25 -0.30 10.73 -0.11
N ARG A 26 -1.45 11.09 -0.68
CA ARG A 26 -1.54 11.58 -2.06
C ARG A 26 -0.68 12.83 -2.28
N GLN A 27 -0.68 13.77 -1.35
CA GLN A 27 0.13 14.99 -1.41
C GLN A 27 1.62 14.66 -1.36
N SER A 28 2.07 13.83 -0.43
CA SER A 28 3.47 13.41 -0.32
C SER A 28 3.95 12.69 -1.58
N VAL A 29 3.12 11.79 -2.13
CA VAL A 29 3.45 11.11 -3.39
C VAL A 29 3.56 12.11 -4.54
N ALA A 30 2.59 13.02 -4.70
CA ALA A 30 2.61 14.01 -5.78
C ALA A 30 3.82 14.94 -5.67
N LYS A 31 4.18 15.38 -4.48
CA LYS A 31 5.34 16.22 -4.19
C LYS A 31 6.64 15.56 -4.62
N VAL A 32 6.88 14.33 -4.20
CA VAL A 32 8.14 13.62 -4.45
C VAL A 32 8.22 13.14 -5.90
N ARG A 33 7.13 12.60 -6.44
CA ARG A 33 7.10 12.07 -7.81
C ARG A 33 6.86 13.13 -8.88
N ARG A 34 6.53 14.35 -8.49
CA ARG A 34 6.21 15.49 -9.37
C ARG A 34 5.13 15.18 -10.41
N ARG A 35 4.15 14.40 -10.01
CA ARG A 35 2.98 14.04 -10.83
C ARG A 35 1.80 13.71 -9.92
N PRO A 36 0.55 13.89 -10.38
CA PRO A 36 -0.63 13.53 -9.61
C PRO A 36 -0.59 12.06 -9.19
N ALA A 37 -0.96 11.80 -7.94
CA ALA A 37 -1.13 10.45 -7.43
C ALA A 37 -2.58 10.01 -7.57
N GLN A 38 -2.78 8.75 -7.92
CA GLN A 38 -4.09 8.13 -8.03
C GLN A 38 -4.16 6.89 -7.14
N PHE A 39 -5.32 6.65 -6.56
CA PHE A 39 -5.60 5.39 -5.88
C PHE A 39 -6.06 4.35 -6.89
N CYS A 40 -5.67 3.13 -6.64
CA CYS A 40 -6.15 1.97 -7.39
C CYS A 40 -6.51 0.84 -6.41
N VAL A 41 -7.30 -0.10 -6.89
CA VAL A 41 -7.56 -1.34 -6.18
C VAL A 41 -6.45 -2.33 -6.52
N SER A 42 -5.81 -2.89 -5.49
CA SER A 42 -4.89 -4.00 -5.66
C SER A 42 -5.68 -5.32 -5.64
N THR A 43 -5.39 -6.18 -6.59
CA THR A 43 -5.91 -7.56 -6.62
C THR A 43 -5.04 -8.54 -5.84
N GLY A 44 -3.86 -8.10 -5.41
CA GLY A 44 -2.95 -8.89 -4.59
C GLY A 44 -3.36 -8.94 -3.13
N PHE A 45 -3.01 -10.04 -2.47
CA PHE A 45 -3.21 -10.23 -1.05
C PHE A 45 -1.97 -9.75 -0.26
N ASN A 46 -2.19 -9.09 0.88
CA ASN A 46 -1.16 -8.66 1.82
C ASN A 46 -1.74 -8.48 3.23
N ASP A 47 -0.91 -8.17 4.19
CA ASP A 47 -1.30 -8.04 5.60
C ASP A 47 -2.11 -6.79 5.94
N MET A 48 -2.39 -5.94 4.97
CA MET A 48 -3.18 -4.71 5.15
C MET A 48 -4.55 -4.98 5.78
N HIS A 49 -5.16 -6.14 5.48
CA HIS A 49 -6.47 -6.52 6.01
C HIS A 49 -6.48 -6.67 7.54
N PHE A 50 -5.39 -7.09 8.18
CA PHE A 50 -5.30 -7.15 9.64
C PHE A 50 -5.41 -5.76 10.27
N PHE A 51 -4.62 -4.81 9.77
CA PHE A 51 -4.65 -3.44 10.26
C PHE A 51 -5.98 -2.75 9.96
N ALA A 52 -6.49 -2.95 8.75
CA ALA A 52 -7.68 -2.27 8.28
C ALA A 52 -8.99 -2.84 8.85
N ASN A 53 -9.14 -4.16 8.90
CA ASN A 53 -10.38 -4.82 9.29
C ASN A 53 -10.44 -5.14 10.78
N GLU A 54 -9.37 -5.72 11.33
CA GLU A 54 -9.36 -6.17 12.74
C GLU A 54 -9.03 -5.01 13.69
N LEU A 55 -7.97 -4.27 13.40
CA LEU A 55 -7.55 -3.15 14.24
C LEU A 55 -8.26 -1.85 13.92
N ARG A 56 -8.97 -1.77 12.78
CA ARG A 56 -9.69 -0.57 12.32
C ARG A 56 -8.81 0.66 12.19
N ILE A 57 -7.53 0.46 11.88
CA ILE A 57 -6.57 1.53 11.65
C ILE A 57 -6.70 2.01 10.19
N PRO A 58 -6.72 3.32 9.92
CA PRO A 58 -6.64 3.85 8.57
C PRO A 58 -5.40 3.31 7.87
N THR A 59 -5.58 2.49 6.84
CA THR A 59 -4.50 1.73 6.21
C THR A 59 -4.58 1.87 4.70
N LEU A 60 -3.46 2.18 4.08
CA LEU A 60 -3.30 2.28 2.63
C LEU A 60 -2.01 1.58 2.22
N GLY A 61 -2.04 0.91 1.09
CA GLY A 61 -0.85 0.32 0.50
C GLY A 61 -0.08 1.34 -0.36
N TYR A 62 1.20 1.47 -0.11
CA TYR A 62 2.12 2.20 -0.97
C TYR A 62 3.51 1.58 -0.89
N GLY A 63 4.21 1.53 -1.99
CA GLY A 63 5.57 1.00 -2.03
C GLY A 63 6.25 1.28 -3.37
N PRO A 64 7.51 0.85 -3.53
CA PRO A 64 8.18 0.90 -4.81
C PRO A 64 7.49 -0.03 -5.81
N GLY A 65 7.47 0.35 -7.08
CA GLY A 65 7.09 -0.57 -8.13
C GLY A 65 8.13 -1.69 -8.26
N GLY A 66 7.68 -2.84 -8.72
CA GLY A 66 8.55 -3.98 -8.96
C GLY A 66 8.35 -4.59 -10.33
N LEU A 67 9.23 -5.50 -10.67
CA LEU A 67 9.20 -6.33 -11.88
C LEU A 67 9.34 -7.78 -11.48
N ASP A 68 8.72 -8.66 -12.24
CA ASP A 68 8.82 -10.11 -12.06
C ASP A 68 8.42 -10.57 -10.66
N PHE A 69 7.28 -10.05 -10.16
CA PHE A 69 6.72 -10.40 -8.84
C PHE A 69 6.62 -11.91 -8.66
N HIS A 70 7.10 -12.40 -7.52
CA HIS A 70 7.14 -13.82 -7.15
C HIS A 70 8.04 -14.69 -8.04
N ALA A 71 8.86 -14.10 -8.90
CA ALA A 71 9.85 -14.82 -9.70
C ALA A 71 11.23 -14.82 -9.02
N ILE A 72 12.14 -15.66 -9.53
CA ILE A 72 13.51 -15.78 -9.01
C ILE A 72 14.25 -14.45 -9.10
N ASP A 73 14.02 -13.69 -10.18
CA ASP A 73 14.69 -12.40 -10.44
C ASP A 73 13.80 -11.21 -10.09
N GLU A 74 12.95 -11.34 -9.09
CA GLU A 74 12.13 -10.23 -8.61
C GLU A 74 13.02 -9.04 -8.21
N ARG A 75 12.69 -7.86 -8.71
CA ARG A 75 13.52 -6.67 -8.54
C ARG A 75 12.70 -5.38 -8.49
N ALA A 76 13.25 -4.38 -7.84
CA ALA A 76 12.75 -3.02 -7.83
C ALA A 76 13.83 -2.03 -8.25
N LYS A 77 13.41 -0.91 -8.84
CA LYS A 77 14.35 0.16 -9.19
C LYS A 77 14.82 0.88 -7.93
N ILE A 78 16.13 1.08 -7.78
CA ILE A 78 16.72 1.82 -6.65
C ILE A 78 16.10 3.21 -6.49
N LYS A 79 15.85 3.91 -7.61
CA LYS A 79 15.18 5.22 -7.60
C LYS A 79 13.78 5.15 -6.98
N ASP A 80 13.02 4.10 -7.21
CA ASP A 80 11.68 3.92 -6.63
C ASP A 80 11.76 3.61 -5.13
N LEU A 81 12.78 2.90 -4.68
CA LEU A 81 13.05 2.68 -3.25
C LEU A 81 13.36 4.01 -2.55
N VAL A 82 14.26 4.81 -3.11
CA VAL A 82 14.61 6.14 -2.57
C VAL A 82 13.40 7.06 -2.54
N ASN A 83 12.62 7.12 -3.62
CA ASN A 83 11.39 7.91 -3.66
C ASN A 83 10.39 7.45 -2.60
N THR A 84 10.23 6.16 -2.39
CA THR A 84 9.32 5.61 -1.37
C THR A 84 9.76 6.00 0.03
N ALA A 85 11.04 5.90 0.35
CA ALA A 85 11.59 6.35 1.63
C ALA A 85 11.36 7.85 1.86
N THR A 86 11.57 8.67 0.83
CA THR A 86 11.33 10.11 0.87
C THR A 86 9.86 10.44 1.10
N ILE A 87 8.94 9.72 0.44
CA ILE A 87 7.50 9.88 0.61
C ILE A 87 7.08 9.53 2.03
N TYR A 88 7.58 8.44 2.60
CA TYR A 88 7.29 8.07 3.98
C TYR A 88 7.80 9.12 4.97
N THR A 89 9.01 9.64 4.77
CA THR A 89 9.56 10.71 5.59
C THR A 89 8.68 11.96 5.53
N ASP A 90 8.31 12.40 4.33
CA ASP A 90 7.44 13.56 4.14
C ASP A 90 6.07 13.36 4.80
N LEU A 91 5.46 12.19 4.60
CA LEU A 91 4.17 11.84 5.19
C LEU A 91 4.23 11.86 6.74
N LEU A 92 5.24 11.23 7.32
CA LEU A 92 5.39 11.16 8.77
C LEU A 92 5.63 12.54 9.39
N THR A 93 6.41 13.38 8.75
CA THR A 93 6.70 14.73 9.26
C THR A 93 5.54 15.69 9.07
N THR A 94 4.74 15.55 8.02
CA THR A 94 3.64 16.47 7.72
C THR A 94 2.30 16.03 8.31
N PHE A 95 2.03 14.75 8.38
CA PHE A 95 0.77 14.22 8.89
C PHE A 95 0.79 13.97 10.40
N ALA A 96 1.90 13.47 10.93
CA ALA A 96 2.06 13.21 12.36
C ALA A 96 2.55 14.43 13.16
N GLY A 97 3.02 15.43 12.46
CA GLY A 97 3.40 16.71 13.04
C GLY A 97 2.23 17.63 13.09
#